data_7f3c02ce1a8e54a1d10511a28cdf3e04
#
_entry.id   7f3c02ce1a8e54a1d10511a28cdf3e04
#
_cell.length_a   1.000
_cell.length_b   1.000
_cell.length_c   1.000
_cell.angle_alpha   90.00
_cell.angle_beta   90.00
_cell.angle_gamma   90.00
#
_symmetry.space_group_name_H-M   'P 1'
#
loop_
_entity.id
_entity.type
_entity.pdbx_description
1 polymer ?
#
loop_
_entity_poly.entity_id
_entity_poly.type
_entity_poly.pdbx_seq_one_letter_code
_entity_poly.pdbx_strand_id
1 'polypeptide(L)'
;MFLELKKKCYGIVCKRRITLPADRMELVLNGLSIQGQQTQIAKELTWFQQLNCAEPSVFLTYDREAYSGVEDPEVRITFDTQLRYRTTELDLRLGDAGTAMLDDDRILMELKLPGVCPLWLSQALSRISAFPTSFSKYGYCYTKTLLPGAIRKFHKEVRHYA
;
A
#
# COMPACT_ATOMS: atom_id res chain seq x y z
N MET A 1 15.94 1.40 1.45
CA MET A 1 14.48 1.52 1.38
C MET A 1 14.02 1.64 -0.07
N PHE A 2 12.72 1.41 -0.34
CA PHE A 2 12.15 1.61 -1.66
C PHE A 2 11.18 2.79 -1.66
N LEU A 3 11.30 3.66 -2.65
CA LEU A 3 10.30 4.66 -2.98
C LEU A 3 9.56 4.18 -4.24
N GLU A 4 8.26 3.99 -4.12
CA GLU A 4 7.43 3.44 -5.20
C GLU A 4 6.30 4.40 -5.55
N LEU A 5 6.18 4.73 -6.83
CA LEU A 5 5.01 5.42 -7.38
C LEU A 5 4.07 4.38 -7.99
N LYS A 6 2.85 4.34 -7.48
CA LYS A 6 1.80 3.44 -7.96
C LYS A 6 0.71 4.26 -8.65
N LYS A 7 0.55 4.07 -9.95
CA LYS A 7 -0.46 4.74 -10.77
C LYS A 7 -1.49 3.72 -11.26
N LYS A 8 -2.76 4.08 -11.24
CA LYS A 8 -3.83 3.29 -11.87
C LYS A 8 -4.35 4.08 -13.08
N CYS A 9 -4.26 3.47 -14.26
CA CYS A 9 -4.71 4.07 -15.51
C CYS A 9 -5.51 3.01 -16.30
N TYR A 10 -6.74 3.32 -16.66
CA TYR A 10 -7.64 2.40 -17.38
C TYR A 10 -7.75 1.00 -16.76
N GLY A 11 -7.79 0.92 -15.42
CA GLY A 11 -7.85 -0.36 -14.71
C GLY A 11 -6.48 -1.05 -14.50
N ILE A 12 -5.44 -0.64 -15.20
CA ILE A 12 -4.09 -1.21 -15.10
C ILE A 12 -3.31 -0.47 -14.01
N VAL A 13 -2.66 -1.23 -13.13
CA VAL A 13 -1.78 -0.69 -12.08
C VAL A 13 -0.33 -0.75 -12.54
N CYS A 14 0.26 0.42 -12.77
CA CYS A 14 1.69 0.55 -13.06
C CYS A 14 2.44 0.94 -11.79
N LYS A 15 3.61 0.33 -11.58
CA LYS A 15 4.50 0.61 -10.46
C LYS A 15 5.87 1.04 -10.97
N ARG A 16 6.38 2.15 -10.44
CA ARG A 16 7.73 2.64 -10.70
C ARG A 16 8.46 2.74 -9.37
N ARG A 17 9.64 2.17 -9.26
CA ARG A 17 10.37 2.02 -7.99
C ARG A 17 11.83 2.41 -8.14
N ILE A 18 12.34 3.09 -7.12
CA ILE A 18 13.78 3.30 -6.92
C ILE A 18 14.19 2.84 -5.52
N THR A 19 15.45 2.48 -5.38
CA THR A 19 16.06 2.18 -4.08
C THR A 19 16.82 3.41 -3.59
N LEU A 20 16.58 3.79 -2.34
CA LEU A 20 17.27 4.89 -1.68
C LEU A 20 17.80 4.44 -0.32
N PRO A 21 18.97 4.95 0.11
CA PRO A 21 19.39 4.87 1.50
C PRO A 21 18.38 5.55 2.43
N ALA A 22 18.36 5.18 3.72
CA ALA A 22 17.36 5.67 4.67
C ALA A 22 17.43 7.19 4.88
N ASP A 23 18.63 7.73 4.99
CA ASP A 23 18.89 9.18 5.12
C ASP A 23 18.39 9.97 3.92
N ARG A 24 18.55 9.43 2.71
CA ARG A 24 18.04 10.04 1.48
C ARG A 24 16.52 9.96 1.39
N MET A 25 15.91 8.89 1.87
CA MET A 25 14.46 8.75 1.93
C MET A 25 13.84 9.84 2.80
N GLU A 26 14.41 10.13 3.96
CA GLU A 26 13.93 11.17 4.86
C GLU A 26 13.96 12.56 4.20
N LEU A 27 15.04 12.88 3.48
CA LEU A 27 15.12 14.14 2.72
C LEU A 27 14.02 14.26 1.66
N VAL A 28 13.75 13.17 0.93
CA VAL A 28 12.68 13.16 -0.10
C VAL A 28 11.31 13.32 0.52
N LEU A 29 11.02 12.67 1.64
CA LEU A 29 9.75 12.81 2.36
C LEU A 29 9.53 14.24 2.88
N ASN A 30 10.61 14.98 3.15
CA ASN A 30 10.59 16.41 3.52
C ASN A 30 10.57 17.36 2.30
N GLY A 31 10.26 16.86 1.11
CA GLY A 31 10.09 17.68 -0.10
C GLY A 31 11.38 18.00 -0.86
N LEU A 32 12.53 17.47 -0.45
CA LEU A 32 13.78 17.66 -1.18
C LEU A 32 13.84 16.73 -2.41
N SER A 33 14.40 17.24 -3.50
CA SER A 33 14.52 16.45 -4.73
C SER A 33 15.46 15.26 -4.55
N ILE A 34 15.22 14.20 -5.33
CA ILE A 34 16.07 13.01 -5.38
C ILE A 34 17.36 13.38 -6.13
N GLN A 35 18.29 14.05 -5.45
CA GLN A 35 19.56 14.47 -6.03
C GLN A 35 20.46 13.26 -6.28
N GLY A 36 21.20 13.32 -7.39
CA GLY A 36 22.22 12.32 -7.77
C GLY A 36 21.70 11.10 -8.54
N GLN A 37 20.38 10.90 -8.64
CA GLN A 37 19.80 9.89 -9.54
C GLN A 37 19.13 10.57 -10.74
N GLN A 38 19.82 10.57 -11.88
CA GLN A 38 19.31 11.13 -13.15
C GLN A 38 18.35 10.20 -13.91
N THR A 39 17.79 9.19 -13.24
CA THR A 39 16.87 8.25 -13.87
C THR A 39 15.53 8.89 -14.15
N GLN A 40 14.85 8.45 -15.19
CA GLN A 40 13.49 8.89 -15.51
C GLN A 40 12.54 8.69 -14.33
N ILE A 41 12.68 7.57 -13.60
CA ILE A 41 11.84 7.26 -12.44
C ILE A 41 12.04 8.28 -11.31
N ALA A 42 13.28 8.68 -11.04
CA ALA A 42 13.57 9.70 -10.03
C ALA A 42 12.94 11.05 -10.40
N LYS A 43 12.99 11.44 -11.67
CA LYS A 43 12.33 12.66 -12.18
C LYS A 43 10.81 12.59 -12.03
N GLU A 44 10.19 11.45 -12.39
CA GLU A 44 8.74 11.23 -12.23
C GLU A 44 8.30 11.31 -10.76
N LEU A 45 9.06 10.71 -9.84
CA LEU A 45 8.78 10.73 -8.41
C LEU A 45 8.90 12.15 -7.84
N THR A 46 9.96 12.87 -8.18
CA THR A 46 10.16 14.27 -7.76
C THR A 46 9.03 15.16 -8.28
N TRP A 47 8.70 15.03 -9.56
CA TRP A 47 7.60 15.80 -10.16
C TRP A 47 6.25 15.48 -9.50
N PHE A 48 5.96 14.20 -9.26
CA PHE A 48 4.73 13.79 -8.57
C PHE A 48 4.63 14.38 -7.17
N GLN A 49 5.72 14.35 -6.41
CA GLN A 49 5.77 14.88 -5.06
C GLN A 49 5.53 16.40 -5.05
N GLN A 50 6.20 17.14 -5.93
CA GLN A 50 6.04 18.59 -6.03
C GLN A 50 4.63 19.00 -6.48
N LEU A 51 4.07 18.29 -7.48
CA LEU A 51 2.73 18.61 -8.00
C LEU A 51 1.62 18.33 -6.96
N ASN A 52 1.77 17.27 -6.18
CA ASN A 52 0.70 16.82 -5.26
C ASN A 52 0.97 17.20 -3.80
N CYS A 53 2.10 17.84 -3.49
CA CYS A 53 2.52 18.11 -2.11
C CYS A 53 2.37 16.85 -1.24
N ALA A 54 2.82 15.69 -1.75
CA ALA A 54 2.56 14.40 -1.14
C ALA A 54 3.31 14.26 0.18
N GLU A 55 2.57 13.93 1.24
CA GLU A 55 3.08 13.74 2.60
C GLU A 55 2.75 12.33 3.10
N PRO A 56 3.55 11.76 4.01
CA PRO A 56 3.19 10.54 4.70
C PRO A 56 1.84 10.68 5.42
N SER A 57 0.93 9.75 5.21
CA SER A 57 -0.42 9.79 5.80
C SER A 57 -0.74 8.55 6.63
N VAL A 58 -0.19 7.42 6.26
CA VAL A 58 -0.46 6.13 6.91
C VAL A 58 0.79 5.27 6.90
N PHE A 59 1.13 4.72 8.06
CA PHE A 59 2.02 3.57 8.18
C PHE A 59 1.19 2.29 8.12
N LEU A 60 1.65 1.32 7.35
CA LEU A 60 1.02 0.00 7.20
C LEU A 60 2.04 -1.07 7.49
N THR A 61 1.68 -2.05 8.30
CA THR A 61 2.50 -3.22 8.60
C THR A 61 1.66 -4.49 8.59
N TYR A 62 2.28 -5.61 8.27
CA TYR A 62 1.68 -6.94 8.27
C TYR A 62 2.78 -8.00 8.20
N ASP A 63 2.47 -9.18 8.69
CA ASP A 63 3.32 -10.35 8.50
C ASP A 63 2.91 -11.03 7.20
N ARG A 64 3.90 -11.46 6.40
CA ARG A 64 3.64 -12.04 5.08
C ARG A 64 4.37 -13.36 4.89
N GLU A 65 3.61 -14.38 4.54
CA GLU A 65 4.12 -15.58 3.91
C GLU A 65 3.87 -15.52 2.40
N ALA A 66 4.89 -15.83 1.61
CA ALA A 66 4.82 -15.76 0.15
C ALA A 66 5.28 -17.06 -0.49
N TYR A 67 4.48 -17.58 -1.40
CA TYR A 67 4.71 -18.81 -2.12
C TYR A 67 4.69 -18.58 -3.62
N SER A 68 5.51 -19.33 -4.36
CA SER A 68 5.45 -19.39 -5.82
C SER A 68 5.25 -20.85 -6.25
N GLY A 69 4.58 -21.05 -7.37
CA GLY A 69 4.40 -22.37 -7.95
C GLY A 69 5.74 -23.00 -8.32
N VAL A 70 5.89 -24.30 -8.08
CA VAL A 70 7.12 -25.03 -8.44
C VAL A 70 7.21 -25.23 -9.95
N GLU A 71 6.10 -25.62 -10.58
CA GLU A 71 6.02 -25.82 -12.03
C GLU A 71 5.80 -24.53 -12.79
N ASP A 72 5.07 -23.58 -12.19
CA ASP A 72 4.78 -22.26 -12.76
C ASP A 72 5.10 -21.17 -11.73
N PRO A 73 6.33 -20.61 -11.73
CA PRO A 73 6.77 -19.58 -10.78
C PRO A 73 6.02 -18.24 -10.92
N GLU A 74 5.24 -18.03 -11.98
CA GLU A 74 4.41 -16.84 -12.14
C GLU A 74 3.13 -16.92 -11.30
N VAL A 75 2.68 -18.12 -10.96
CA VAL A 75 1.63 -18.32 -9.95
C VAL A 75 2.20 -17.98 -8.57
N ARG A 76 1.66 -16.96 -7.94
CA ARG A 76 2.10 -16.51 -6.60
C ARG A 76 0.92 -16.38 -5.67
N ILE A 77 1.11 -16.86 -4.46
CA ILE A 77 0.13 -16.78 -3.38
C ILE A 77 0.82 -16.09 -2.20
N THR A 78 0.18 -15.08 -1.63
CA THR A 78 0.65 -14.47 -0.39
C THR A 78 -0.45 -14.49 0.65
N PHE A 79 -0.07 -14.74 1.90
CA PHE A 79 -0.94 -14.67 3.06
C PHE A 79 -0.43 -13.55 3.96
N ASP A 80 -1.25 -12.54 4.16
CA ASP A 80 -0.96 -11.42 5.04
C ASP A 80 -1.78 -11.58 6.33
N THR A 81 -1.08 -11.59 7.45
CA THR A 81 -1.65 -11.66 8.80
C THR A 81 -1.23 -10.45 9.61
N GLN A 82 -1.80 -10.23 10.77
CA GLN A 82 -1.46 -9.14 11.68
C GLN A 82 -1.42 -7.77 10.98
N LEU A 83 -2.41 -7.50 10.11
CA LEU A 83 -2.49 -6.22 9.40
C LEU A 83 -2.78 -5.10 10.39
N ARG A 84 -1.87 -4.14 10.50
CA ARG A 84 -1.98 -3.00 11.41
C ARG A 84 -1.70 -1.70 10.66
N TYR A 85 -2.22 -0.60 11.18
CA TYR A 85 -1.95 0.73 10.65
C TYR A 85 -1.87 1.77 11.77
N ARG A 86 -1.18 2.86 11.50
CA ARG A 86 -1.21 4.07 12.32
C ARG A 86 -1.16 5.31 11.43
N THR A 87 -1.69 6.43 11.93
CA THR A 87 -1.75 7.73 11.25
C THR A 87 -0.89 8.78 11.93
N THR A 88 -0.23 8.41 13.00
CA THR A 88 0.77 9.20 13.73
C THR A 88 2.07 8.41 13.81
N GLU A 89 3.19 9.07 14.11
CA GLU A 89 4.50 8.41 14.23
C GLU A 89 4.82 7.55 12.98
N LEU A 90 4.74 8.18 11.82
CA LEU A 90 4.83 7.50 10.52
C LEU A 90 6.25 7.08 10.11
N ASP A 91 7.21 7.19 11.01
CA ASP A 91 8.58 6.71 10.80
C ASP A 91 8.62 5.18 10.82
N LEU A 92 9.19 4.59 9.77
CA LEU A 92 9.34 3.14 9.60
C LEU A 92 10.29 2.51 10.64
N ARG A 93 11.08 3.30 11.34
CA ARG A 93 12.04 2.86 12.38
C ARG A 93 11.38 2.63 13.74
N LEU A 94 10.17 3.13 13.95
CA LEU A 94 9.46 3.08 15.24
C LEU A 94 8.72 1.76 15.49
N GLY A 95 9.15 0.69 14.83
CA GLY A 95 8.54 -0.62 14.98
C GLY A 95 7.19 -0.75 14.28
N ASP A 96 6.46 -1.80 14.60
CA ASP A 96 5.28 -2.28 13.89
C ASP A 96 3.96 -2.07 14.65
N ALA A 97 3.98 -1.34 15.75
CA ALA A 97 2.79 -1.01 16.53
C ALA A 97 1.74 -0.26 15.69
N GLY A 98 0.48 -0.55 15.93
CA GLY A 98 -0.64 0.08 15.22
C GLY A 98 -1.98 -0.54 15.56
N THR A 99 -3.05 0.03 15.01
CA THR A 99 -4.42 -0.47 15.15
C THR A 99 -4.65 -1.64 14.18
N ALA A 100 -5.22 -2.73 14.65
CA ALA A 100 -5.58 -3.87 13.82
C ALA A 100 -6.59 -3.46 12.72
N MET A 101 -6.38 -3.97 11.50
CA MET A 101 -7.26 -3.72 10.36
C MET A 101 -8.34 -4.78 10.22
N LEU A 102 -8.02 -6.00 10.59
CA LEU A 102 -8.88 -7.17 10.52
C LEU A 102 -8.92 -7.83 11.91
N ASP A 103 -9.94 -8.63 12.13
CA ASP A 103 -10.01 -9.49 13.31
C ASP A 103 -8.85 -10.51 13.29
N ASP A 104 -8.39 -10.95 14.46
CA ASP A 104 -7.16 -11.75 14.60
C ASP A 104 -7.17 -13.09 13.86
N ASP A 105 -8.34 -13.64 13.58
CA ASP A 105 -8.55 -14.89 12.86
C ASP A 105 -8.60 -14.73 11.34
N ARG A 106 -8.55 -13.48 10.84
CA ARG A 106 -8.65 -13.19 9.40
C ARG A 106 -7.28 -13.08 8.75
N ILE A 107 -7.18 -13.75 7.60
CA ILE A 107 -6.00 -13.76 6.74
C ILE A 107 -6.37 -13.11 5.41
N LEU A 108 -5.57 -12.17 4.95
CA LEU A 108 -5.71 -11.62 3.61
C LEU A 108 -4.86 -12.42 2.63
N MET A 109 -5.52 -13.22 1.80
CA MET A 109 -4.84 -13.95 0.73
C MET A 109 -4.86 -13.12 -0.56
N GLU A 110 -3.70 -12.97 -1.20
CA GLU A 110 -3.57 -12.36 -2.53
C GLU A 110 -3.05 -13.40 -3.51
N LEU A 111 -3.76 -13.58 -4.62
CA LEU A 111 -3.37 -14.46 -5.72
C LEU A 111 -2.90 -13.62 -6.91
N LYS A 112 -1.77 -13.99 -7.48
CA LYS A 112 -1.28 -13.47 -8.76
C LYS A 112 -1.16 -14.64 -9.71
N LEU A 113 -1.91 -14.55 -10.78
CA LEU A 113 -2.00 -15.59 -11.80
C LEU A 113 -1.64 -14.98 -13.15
N PRO A 114 -0.78 -15.59 -13.95
CA PRO A 114 -0.37 -15.08 -15.27
C PRO A 114 -1.50 -15.20 -16.31
N GLY A 115 -2.52 -15.96 -16.01
CA GLY A 115 -3.63 -16.22 -16.92
C GLY A 115 -4.80 -16.90 -16.21
N VAL A 116 -5.20 -18.06 -16.71
CA VAL A 116 -6.32 -18.84 -16.14
C VAL A 116 -5.92 -19.44 -14.80
N CYS A 117 -6.84 -19.45 -13.85
CA CYS A 117 -6.62 -20.09 -12.55
C CYS A 117 -6.41 -21.61 -12.73
N PRO A 118 -5.32 -22.19 -12.25
CA PRO A 118 -5.10 -23.62 -12.30
C PRO A 118 -6.21 -24.41 -11.62
N LEU A 119 -6.57 -25.58 -12.18
CA LEU A 119 -7.69 -26.39 -11.67
C LEU A 119 -7.49 -26.79 -10.20
N TRP A 120 -6.28 -27.19 -9.82
CA TRP A 120 -5.96 -27.55 -8.43
C TRP A 120 -6.20 -26.40 -7.47
N LEU A 121 -5.87 -25.16 -7.88
CA LEU A 121 -6.04 -23.96 -7.06
C LEU A 121 -7.52 -23.60 -6.94
N SER A 122 -8.29 -23.64 -8.03
CA SER A 122 -9.71 -23.36 -7.98
C SER A 122 -10.47 -24.38 -7.12
N GLN A 123 -10.08 -25.66 -7.17
CA GLN A 123 -10.62 -26.68 -6.29
C GLN A 123 -10.27 -26.44 -4.82
N ALA A 124 -9.01 -26.04 -4.52
CA ALA A 124 -8.59 -25.72 -3.17
C ALA A 124 -9.39 -24.54 -2.60
N LEU A 125 -9.52 -23.46 -3.38
CA LEU A 125 -10.31 -22.28 -2.99
C LEU A 125 -11.78 -22.62 -2.74
N SER A 126 -12.37 -23.46 -3.59
CA SER A 126 -13.76 -23.90 -3.43
C SER A 126 -13.96 -24.72 -2.15
N ARG A 127 -13.01 -25.60 -1.80
CA ARG A 127 -13.09 -26.41 -0.56
C ARG A 127 -13.12 -25.56 0.70
N ILE A 128 -12.42 -24.42 0.72
CA ILE A 128 -12.38 -23.50 1.86
C ILE A 128 -13.37 -22.35 1.72
N SER A 129 -14.23 -22.38 0.69
CA SER A 129 -15.20 -21.31 0.39
C SER A 129 -14.57 -19.93 0.29
N ALA A 130 -13.36 -19.84 -0.26
CA ALA A 130 -12.66 -18.57 -0.48
C ALA A 130 -13.10 -17.95 -1.80
N PHE A 131 -13.70 -16.77 -1.73
CA PHE A 131 -14.18 -16.01 -2.88
C PHE A 131 -13.40 -14.70 -3.05
N PRO A 132 -13.23 -14.23 -4.30
CA PRO A 132 -12.59 -12.95 -4.56
C PRO A 132 -13.32 -11.81 -3.88
N THR A 133 -12.56 -10.93 -3.25
CA THR A 133 -13.07 -9.69 -2.68
C THR A 133 -12.17 -8.52 -3.06
N SER A 134 -12.74 -7.32 -3.11
CA SER A 134 -11.95 -6.10 -3.30
C SER A 134 -11.45 -5.62 -1.95
N PHE A 135 -10.14 -5.66 -1.75
CA PHE A 135 -9.51 -5.17 -0.54
C PHE A 135 -8.27 -4.34 -0.87
N SER A 136 -8.20 -3.14 -0.32
CA SER A 136 -7.03 -2.27 -0.37
C SER A 136 -6.66 -1.85 1.05
N LYS A 137 -5.46 -2.20 1.51
CA LYS A 137 -4.96 -1.82 2.84
C LYS A 137 -5.04 -0.31 3.05
N TYR A 138 -4.51 0.48 2.11
CA TYR A 138 -4.60 1.93 2.16
C TYR A 138 -6.05 2.43 2.07
N GLY A 139 -6.85 1.88 1.15
CA GLY A 139 -8.26 2.24 0.99
C GLY A 139 -9.07 1.99 2.27
N TYR A 140 -8.80 0.91 2.99
CA TYR A 140 -9.39 0.64 4.30
C TYR A 140 -9.07 1.77 5.30
N CYS A 141 -7.78 2.11 5.45
CA CYS A 141 -7.37 3.18 6.37
C CYS A 141 -7.96 4.54 5.95
N TYR A 142 -7.94 4.84 4.66
CA TYR A 142 -8.51 6.07 4.14
C TYR A 142 -9.98 6.22 4.50
N THR A 143 -10.79 5.21 4.23
CA THR A 143 -12.24 5.25 4.49
C THR A 143 -12.58 5.22 5.98
N LYS A 144 -11.82 4.50 6.78
CA LYS A 144 -12.08 4.36 8.22
C LYS A 144 -11.58 5.53 9.05
N THR A 145 -10.47 6.16 8.65
CA THR A 145 -9.76 7.13 9.49
C THR A 145 -9.59 8.49 8.85
N LEU A 146 -9.02 8.54 7.63
CA LEU A 146 -8.65 9.80 7.01
C LEU A 146 -9.85 10.55 6.45
N LEU A 147 -10.74 9.88 5.74
CA LEU A 147 -11.93 10.49 5.14
C LEU A 147 -12.88 11.10 6.20
N PRO A 148 -13.24 10.42 7.30
CA PRO A 148 -14.07 11.02 8.35
C PRO A 148 -13.39 12.24 9.00
N GLY A 149 -12.07 12.22 9.15
CA GLY A 149 -11.30 13.36 9.65
C GLY A 149 -11.33 14.56 8.72
N ALA A 150 -11.14 14.34 7.42
CA ALA A 150 -11.20 15.38 6.40
C ALA A 150 -12.60 16.01 6.30
N ILE A 151 -13.66 15.20 6.33
CA ILE A 151 -15.04 15.68 6.33
C ILE A 151 -15.33 16.55 7.57
N ARG A 152 -14.91 16.12 8.77
CA ARG A 152 -15.10 16.90 10.00
C ARG A 152 -14.37 18.24 9.93
N LYS A 153 -13.13 18.26 9.40
CA LYS A 153 -12.35 19.48 9.23
C LYS A 153 -13.07 20.44 8.29
N PHE A 154 -13.53 19.95 7.14
CA PHE A 154 -14.27 20.75 6.16
C PHE A 154 -15.54 21.36 6.79
N HIS A 155 -16.35 20.58 7.49
CA HIS A 155 -17.56 21.09 8.16
C HIS A 155 -17.26 22.14 9.25
N LYS A 156 -16.10 22.03 9.92
CA LYS A 156 -15.69 23.00 10.93
C LYS A 156 -15.27 24.32 10.28
N GLU A 157 -14.53 24.25 9.18
CA GLU A 157 -14.11 25.44 8.42
C GLU A 157 -15.31 26.19 7.82
N VAL A 158 -16.25 25.49 7.19
CA VAL A 158 -17.46 26.10 6.62
C VAL A 158 -18.32 26.81 7.67
N ARG A 159 -18.41 26.27 8.91
CA ARG A 159 -19.14 26.94 10.00
C ARG A 159 -18.46 28.20 10.53
N HIS A 160 -17.18 28.42 10.23
CA HIS A 160 -16.47 29.65 10.64
C HIS A 160 -16.69 30.80 9.66
N TYR A 161 -17.20 30.53 8.46
CA TYR A 161 -17.47 31.50 7.41
C TYR A 161 -18.96 31.74 7.20
N ALA A 162 -19.83 31.15 7.97
CA ALA A 162 -21.29 31.38 7.99
C ALA A 162 -21.69 32.14 9.25
#